data_aa349ec1c7185dac8591c8f26a428c50
#
_entry.id   aa349ec1c7185dac8591c8f26a428c50
#
_cell.length_a   1.000
_cell.length_b   1.000
_cell.length_c   1.000
_cell.angle_alpha   90.00
_cell.angle_beta   90.00
_cell.angle_gamma   90.00
#
_symmetry.space_group_name_H-M   'P 1'
#
loop_
_entity.id
_entity.type
_entity.pdbx_description
1 polymer ?
#
loop_
_entity_poly.entity_id
_entity_poly.type
_entity_poly.pdbx_seq_one_letter_code
_entity_poly.pdbx_strand_id
1 'polypeptide(L)'
;QILQNQSESMQATQNIVEEVLSGIGESMQSIGQIKSSTQRLDSSRSEVVEAVSALSEIAGNNMEGTKKTYNETEAVAGTFKQVYESAEQLRQIAEQLVQSIDYFKM
;
A
#
# COMPACT_ATOMS: atom_id res chain seq x y z
N GLN A 1 22.37 -60.82 -42.59
CA GLN A 1 21.21 -60.42 -41.77
C GLN A 1 21.57 -59.98 -40.38
N ILE A 2 22.52 -60.64 -39.71
CA ILE A 2 22.96 -60.28 -38.36
C ILE A 2 23.68 -58.92 -38.37
N LEU A 3 24.52 -58.66 -39.33
CA LEU A 3 25.21 -57.38 -39.49
C LEU A 3 24.25 -56.23 -39.81
N GLN A 4 23.22 -56.50 -40.62
CA GLN A 4 22.22 -55.49 -40.94
C GLN A 4 21.38 -55.14 -39.72
N ASN A 5 20.96 -56.13 -38.96
CA ASN A 5 20.18 -55.93 -37.72
C ASN A 5 21.01 -55.18 -36.67
N GLN A 6 22.32 -55.44 -36.54
CA GLN A 6 23.21 -54.71 -35.67
C GLN A 6 23.34 -53.26 -36.12
N SER A 7 23.50 -53.00 -37.42
CA SER A 7 23.60 -51.65 -37.97
C SER A 7 22.31 -50.84 -37.68
N GLU A 8 21.17 -51.44 -37.89
CA GLU A 8 19.87 -50.80 -37.58
C GLU A 8 19.72 -50.50 -36.08
N SER A 9 20.11 -51.46 -35.23
CA SER A 9 20.10 -51.29 -33.78
C SER A 9 21.04 -50.22 -33.32
N MET A 10 22.23 -50.13 -33.89
CA MET A 10 23.21 -49.05 -33.59
C MET A 10 22.67 -47.69 -33.98
N GLN A 11 22.05 -47.59 -35.16
CA GLN A 11 21.45 -46.36 -35.64
C GLN A 11 20.27 -45.92 -34.76
N ALA A 12 19.42 -46.85 -34.35
CA ALA A 12 18.35 -46.57 -33.42
C ALA A 12 18.85 -46.09 -32.07
N THR A 13 19.92 -46.69 -31.54
CA THR A 13 20.60 -46.26 -30.31
C THR A 13 21.16 -44.88 -30.46
N GLN A 14 21.82 -44.57 -31.56
CA GLN A 14 22.37 -43.26 -31.86
C GLN A 14 21.28 -42.18 -31.88
N ASN A 15 20.17 -42.45 -32.53
CA ASN A 15 19.02 -41.54 -32.58
C ASN A 15 18.47 -41.27 -31.17
N ILE A 16 18.34 -42.31 -30.33
CA ILE A 16 17.90 -42.16 -28.93
C ILE A 16 18.89 -41.30 -28.15
N VAL A 17 20.17 -41.51 -28.29
CA VAL A 17 21.20 -40.70 -27.63
C VAL A 17 21.08 -39.24 -28.05
N GLU A 18 20.92 -38.97 -29.33
CA GLU A 18 20.71 -37.59 -29.84
C GLU A 18 19.47 -36.94 -29.27
N GLU A 19 18.35 -37.67 -29.17
CA GLU A 19 17.13 -37.17 -28.54
C GLU A 19 17.33 -36.86 -27.05
N VAL A 20 18.03 -37.73 -26.33
CA VAL A 20 18.38 -37.53 -24.91
C VAL A 20 19.24 -36.29 -24.73
N LEU A 21 20.28 -36.12 -25.57
CA LEU A 21 21.15 -34.94 -25.52
C LEU A 21 20.38 -33.64 -25.82
N SER A 22 19.47 -33.68 -26.81
CA SER A 22 18.61 -32.55 -27.14
C SER A 22 17.69 -32.20 -25.95
N GLY A 23 17.07 -33.21 -25.32
CA GLY A 23 16.23 -33.04 -24.14
C GLY A 23 16.98 -32.47 -22.95
N ILE A 24 18.23 -32.91 -22.74
CA ILE A 24 19.11 -32.33 -21.70
C ILE A 24 19.40 -30.85 -22.00
N GLY A 25 19.67 -30.49 -23.24
CA GLY A 25 19.91 -29.10 -23.65
C GLY A 25 18.68 -28.22 -23.37
N GLU A 26 17.51 -28.70 -23.73
CA GLU A 26 16.23 -27.97 -23.42
C GLU A 26 16.00 -27.83 -21.92
N SER A 27 16.29 -28.87 -21.14
CA SER A 27 16.18 -28.84 -19.68
C SER A 27 17.13 -27.84 -19.07
N MET A 28 18.36 -27.75 -19.53
CA MET A 28 19.33 -26.76 -19.08
C MET A 28 18.89 -25.34 -19.41
N GLN A 29 18.30 -25.11 -20.56
CA GLN A 29 17.73 -23.82 -20.94
C GLN A 29 16.56 -23.44 -19.99
N SER A 30 15.68 -24.39 -19.72
CA SER A 30 14.57 -24.21 -18.80
C SER A 30 15.06 -23.87 -17.38
N ILE A 31 16.08 -24.55 -16.89
CA ILE A 31 16.72 -24.27 -15.60
C ILE A 31 17.29 -22.84 -15.58
N GLY A 32 17.92 -22.41 -16.66
CA GLY A 32 18.42 -21.04 -16.79
C GLY A 32 17.30 -20.00 -16.71
N GLN A 33 16.16 -20.27 -17.34
CA GLN A 33 14.98 -19.42 -17.27
C GLN A 33 14.38 -19.38 -15.86
N ILE A 34 14.31 -20.51 -15.18
CA ILE A 34 13.85 -20.61 -13.78
C ILE A 34 14.77 -19.79 -12.88
N LYS A 35 16.08 -19.92 -13.04
CA LYS A 35 17.06 -19.13 -12.28
C LYS A 35 16.83 -17.63 -12.46
N SER A 36 16.67 -17.18 -13.70
CA SER A 36 16.39 -15.77 -14.01
C SER A 36 15.08 -15.31 -13.40
N SER A 37 14.02 -16.11 -13.50
CA SER A 37 12.72 -15.81 -12.90
C SER A 37 12.80 -15.74 -11.37
N THR A 38 13.55 -16.64 -10.75
CA THR A 38 13.78 -16.65 -9.30
C THR A 38 14.49 -15.38 -8.83
N GLN A 39 15.50 -14.93 -9.58
CA GLN A 39 16.20 -13.68 -9.28
C GLN A 39 15.27 -12.46 -9.39
N ARG A 40 14.40 -12.43 -10.40
CA ARG A 40 13.41 -11.38 -10.54
C ARG A 40 12.38 -11.40 -9.40
N LEU A 41 11.96 -12.60 -8.99
CA LEU A 41 11.06 -12.77 -7.84
C LEU A 41 11.70 -12.25 -6.54
N ASP A 42 12.99 -12.52 -6.34
CA ASP A 42 13.69 -12.03 -5.14
C ASP A 42 13.78 -10.51 -5.13
N SER A 43 14.06 -9.89 -6.28
CA SER A 43 14.06 -8.43 -6.43
C SER A 43 12.65 -7.85 -6.16
N SER A 44 11.62 -8.46 -6.75
CA SER A 44 10.23 -8.02 -6.53
C SER A 44 9.81 -8.19 -5.08
N ARG A 45 10.25 -9.26 -4.42
CA ARG A 45 10.01 -9.45 -2.99
C ARG A 45 10.61 -8.32 -2.16
N SER A 46 11.84 -7.93 -2.46
CA SER A 46 12.50 -6.81 -1.77
C SER A 46 11.74 -5.51 -1.97
N GLU A 47 11.29 -5.22 -3.19
CA GLU A 47 10.47 -4.03 -3.48
C GLU A 47 9.15 -4.03 -2.69
N VAL A 48 8.50 -5.19 -2.60
CA VAL A 48 7.26 -5.33 -1.81
C VAL A 48 7.53 -5.08 -0.33
N VAL A 49 8.61 -5.62 0.22
CA VAL A 49 8.99 -5.39 1.63
C VAL A 49 9.24 -3.91 1.91
N GLU A 50 9.96 -3.23 1.00
CA GLU A 50 10.19 -1.78 1.12
C GLU A 50 8.87 -0.99 1.03
N ALA A 51 7.99 -1.35 0.10
CA ALA A 51 6.69 -0.71 -0.04
C ALA A 51 5.81 -0.91 1.20
N VAL A 52 5.81 -2.11 1.79
CA VAL A 52 5.06 -2.39 3.02
C VAL A 52 5.63 -1.59 4.19
N SER A 53 6.96 -1.46 4.28
CA SER A 53 7.61 -0.63 5.31
C SER A 53 7.20 0.84 5.17
N ALA A 54 7.23 1.38 3.94
CA ALA A 54 6.80 2.75 3.66
C ALA A 54 5.31 2.96 3.98
N LEU A 55 4.45 1.99 3.65
CA LEU A 55 3.03 2.04 4.01
C LEU A 55 2.82 2.04 5.53
N SER A 56 3.61 1.28 6.27
CA SER A 56 3.56 1.27 7.74
C SER A 56 3.92 2.63 8.33
N GLU A 57 4.94 3.28 7.79
CA GLU A 57 5.33 4.63 8.19
C GLU A 57 4.23 5.66 7.88
N ILE A 58 3.65 5.60 6.68
CA ILE A 58 2.54 6.46 6.27
C ILE A 58 1.33 6.26 7.20
N ALA A 59 1.00 5.01 7.52
CA ALA A 59 -0.09 4.70 8.45
C ALA A 59 0.15 5.30 9.84
N GLY A 60 1.39 5.22 10.34
CA GLY A 60 1.80 5.84 11.60
C GLY A 60 1.61 7.36 11.57
N ASN A 61 2.10 8.00 10.52
CA ASN A 61 1.96 9.45 10.33
C ASN A 61 0.49 9.86 10.20
N ASN A 62 -0.33 9.05 9.52
CA ASN A 62 -1.76 9.30 9.39
C ASN A 62 -2.48 9.20 10.73
N MET A 63 -2.12 8.22 11.56
CA MET A 63 -2.66 8.10 12.91
C MET A 63 -2.34 9.32 13.77
N GLU A 64 -1.10 9.77 13.74
CA GLU A 64 -0.66 10.97 14.46
C GLU A 64 -1.39 12.23 13.96
N GLY A 65 -1.45 12.39 12.64
CA GLY A 65 -2.19 13.50 12.00
C GLY A 65 -3.67 13.49 12.36
N THR A 66 -4.31 12.32 12.38
CA THR A 66 -5.71 12.16 12.76
C THR A 66 -5.93 12.55 14.22
N LYS A 67 -5.05 12.12 15.12
CA LYS A 67 -5.11 12.49 16.54
C LYS A 67 -4.96 14.00 16.73
N LYS A 68 -4.04 14.61 16.00
CA LYS A 68 -3.85 16.07 16.02
C LYS A 68 -5.10 16.79 15.53
N THR A 69 -5.69 16.36 14.42
CA THR A 69 -6.93 16.91 13.88
C THR A 69 -8.09 16.78 14.87
N TYR A 70 -8.19 15.64 15.55
CA TYR A 70 -9.20 15.44 16.58
C TYR A 70 -9.05 16.47 17.71
N ASN A 71 -7.85 16.65 18.23
CA ASN A 71 -7.59 17.63 19.30
C ASN A 71 -7.87 19.06 18.85
N GLU A 72 -7.50 19.41 17.63
CA GLU A 72 -7.79 20.72 17.04
C GLU A 72 -9.30 20.93 16.87
N THR A 73 -10.02 19.90 16.47
CA THR A 73 -11.49 19.93 16.35
C THR A 73 -12.15 20.15 17.71
N GLU A 74 -11.69 19.50 18.76
CA GLU A 74 -12.15 19.75 20.12
C GLU A 74 -11.90 21.20 20.57
N ALA A 75 -10.71 21.72 20.26
CA ALA A 75 -10.37 23.11 20.58
C ALA A 75 -11.27 24.10 19.83
N VAL A 76 -11.56 23.84 18.55
CA VAL A 76 -12.50 24.66 17.76
C VAL A 76 -13.90 24.61 18.35
N ALA A 77 -14.37 23.42 18.73
CA ALA A 77 -15.68 23.27 19.41
C ALA A 77 -15.76 24.09 20.69
N GLY A 78 -14.68 24.09 21.49
CA GLY A 78 -14.57 24.94 22.69
C GLY A 78 -14.65 26.43 22.36
N THR A 79 -14.00 26.85 21.29
CA THR A 79 -14.05 28.24 20.81
C THR A 79 -15.46 28.61 20.37
N PHE A 80 -16.16 27.77 19.65
CA PHE A 80 -17.56 28.01 19.29
C PHE A 80 -18.46 28.18 20.51
N LYS A 81 -18.26 27.36 21.54
CA LYS A 81 -18.98 27.50 22.81
C LYS A 81 -18.75 28.87 23.44
N GLN A 82 -17.50 29.33 23.50
CA GLN A 82 -17.14 30.66 24.00
C GLN A 82 -17.79 31.78 23.21
N VAL A 83 -17.79 31.67 21.87
CA VAL A 83 -18.45 32.63 20.99
C VAL A 83 -19.94 32.68 21.26
N TYR A 84 -20.58 31.52 21.42
CA TYR A 84 -22.00 31.45 21.75
C TYR A 84 -22.31 32.13 23.10
N GLU A 85 -21.53 31.84 24.13
CA GLU A 85 -21.69 32.46 25.45
C GLU A 85 -21.49 33.99 25.40
N SER A 86 -20.49 34.45 24.63
CA SER A 86 -20.24 35.89 24.42
C SER A 86 -21.40 36.55 23.66
N ALA A 87 -21.93 35.90 22.65
CA ALA A 87 -23.09 36.40 21.91
C ALA A 87 -24.34 36.51 22.81
N GLU A 88 -24.56 35.52 23.67
CA GLU A 88 -25.64 35.56 24.65
C GLU A 88 -25.49 36.70 25.67
N GLN A 89 -24.28 36.93 26.16
CA GLN A 89 -23.99 38.08 27.02
C GLN A 89 -24.24 39.39 26.31
N LEU A 90 -23.85 39.53 25.06
CA LEU A 90 -24.13 40.73 24.27
C LEU A 90 -25.63 40.95 24.10
N ARG A 91 -26.41 39.90 23.87
CA ARG A 91 -27.84 39.95 23.75
C ARG A 91 -28.49 40.47 25.08
N GLN A 92 -28.02 39.98 26.20
CA GLN A 92 -28.51 40.42 27.52
C GLN A 92 -28.17 41.89 27.76
N ILE A 93 -26.95 42.33 27.43
CA ILE A 93 -26.53 43.73 27.55
C ILE A 93 -27.36 44.62 26.65
N ALA A 94 -27.65 44.21 25.42
CA ALA A 94 -28.52 44.94 24.50
C ALA A 94 -29.93 45.09 25.04
N GLU A 95 -30.51 44.02 25.63
CA GLU A 95 -31.83 44.07 26.28
C GLU A 95 -31.83 45.03 27.45
N GLN A 96 -30.81 44.99 28.31
CA GLN A 96 -30.69 45.93 29.43
C GLN A 96 -30.59 47.39 28.94
N LEU A 97 -29.86 47.60 27.85
CA LEU A 97 -29.76 48.94 27.25
C LEU A 97 -31.08 49.44 26.72
N VAL A 98 -31.85 48.60 26.05
CA VAL A 98 -33.20 48.94 25.57
C VAL A 98 -34.11 49.28 26.73
N GLN A 99 -34.10 48.50 27.81
CA GLN A 99 -34.88 48.77 29.00
C GLN A 99 -34.50 50.11 29.67
N SER A 100 -33.19 50.42 29.72
CA SER A 100 -32.72 51.68 30.28
C SER A 100 -33.16 52.89 29.44
N ILE A 101 -33.15 52.77 28.12
CA ILE A 101 -33.61 53.80 27.19
C ILE A 101 -35.12 54.01 27.37
N ASP A 102 -35.90 52.94 27.46
CA ASP A 102 -37.34 53.03 27.67
C ASP A 102 -37.66 53.68 29.03
N TYR A 103 -36.90 53.37 30.07
CA TYR A 103 -37.02 54.01 31.36
C TYR A 103 -36.78 55.52 31.26
N PHE A 104 -35.76 55.96 30.53
CA PHE A 104 -35.46 57.37 30.35
C PHE A 104 -36.46 58.11 29.47
N LYS A 105 -37.17 57.42 28.58
CA LYS A 105 -38.25 58.01 27.74
C LYS A 105 -39.54 58.30 28.51
N MET A 106 -39.72 57.63 29.61
CA MET A 106 -40.88 57.90 30.48
C MET A 106 -40.56 59.02 31.45
#